data_6ea5cbe23c67b13f04ce541ff20f7274
#
_entry.id   6ea5cbe23c67b13f04ce541ff20f7274
#
_cell.length_a   1.000
_cell.length_b   1.000
_cell.length_c   1.000
_cell.angle_alpha   90.00
_cell.angle_beta   90.00
_cell.angle_gamma   90.00
#
_symmetry.space_group_name_H-M   'P 1'
#
loop_
_entity.id
_entity.type
_entity.pdbx_description
1 polymer ?
#
loop_
_entity_poly.entity_id
_entity_poly.type
_entity_poly.pdbx_seq_one_letter_code
_entity_poly.pdbx_strand_id
1 'polypeptide(L)'
;VIEGCFSGPNFALRRRLDGGYTIAVPGHGRVELAPQNLRHSVKFRTMFRSKLKKKLKIRVGASFFHGPEASATWRDDDVSPFEGTRVLDPRPDTEWLERALQNVASVFPELSGLRIAHAWAGAIDTTPDLVPVISKVNAKPGLVIASGFSGHGFGLGPGAGVLVSRLVMDEAPQFDISPYRLARFSDGTKLSSPEMM
;
A
#
# COMPACT_ATOMS: atom_id res chain seq x y z
N VAL A 1 13.43 12.13 -26.45
CA VAL A 1 13.31 11.64 -25.08
C VAL A 1 11.84 11.32 -24.80
N ILE A 2 11.54 10.47 -23.82
CA ILE A 2 10.22 9.86 -23.60
C ILE A 2 9.18 10.90 -23.25
N GLU A 3 8.06 10.91 -23.96
CA GLU A 3 6.83 11.62 -23.59
C GLU A 3 5.83 10.62 -23.01
N GLY A 4 5.21 10.97 -21.86
CA GLY A 4 4.22 10.12 -21.21
C GLY A 4 4.77 9.20 -20.11
N CYS A 5 4.18 8.02 -19.98
CA CYS A 5 4.52 7.03 -18.96
C CYS A 5 5.12 5.78 -19.59
N PHE A 6 6.17 5.27 -18.99
CA PHE A 6 6.78 3.99 -19.31
C PHE A 6 6.80 3.11 -18.07
N SER A 7 6.43 1.85 -18.19
CA SER A 7 6.54 0.86 -17.11
C SER A 7 7.31 -0.35 -17.60
N GLY A 8 8.39 -0.65 -16.91
CA GLY A 8 9.23 -1.82 -17.13
C GLY A 8 9.31 -2.69 -15.87
N PRO A 9 10.00 -3.84 -15.95
CA PRO A 9 10.08 -4.78 -14.83
C PRO A 9 10.85 -4.24 -13.62
N ASN A 10 11.72 -3.27 -13.82
CA ASN A 10 12.66 -2.78 -12.80
C ASN A 10 12.52 -1.30 -12.49
N PHE A 11 11.74 -0.56 -13.26
CA PHE A 11 11.42 0.85 -13.00
C PHE A 11 10.14 1.26 -13.73
N ALA A 12 9.50 2.32 -13.22
CA ALA A 12 8.48 3.07 -13.94
C ALA A 12 8.94 4.52 -14.07
N LEU A 13 8.68 5.13 -15.21
CA LEU A 13 9.12 6.47 -15.56
C LEU A 13 7.94 7.28 -16.10
N ARG A 14 7.78 8.51 -15.61
CA ARG A 14 6.80 9.45 -16.14
C ARG A 14 7.43 10.82 -16.32
N ARG A 15 7.29 11.39 -17.51
CA ARG A 15 7.70 12.78 -17.75
C ARG A 15 6.80 13.75 -16.98
N ARG A 16 7.40 14.76 -16.40
CA ARG A 16 6.72 15.85 -15.68
C ARG A 16 6.58 17.06 -16.59
N LEU A 17 5.67 17.96 -16.24
CA LEU A 17 5.44 19.21 -16.97
C LEU A 17 6.65 20.16 -16.89
N ASP A 18 7.44 20.07 -15.82
CA ASP A 18 8.67 20.86 -15.64
C ASP A 18 9.87 20.33 -16.43
N GLY A 19 9.66 19.31 -17.27
CA GLY A 19 10.72 18.66 -18.07
C GLY A 19 11.51 17.58 -17.32
N GLY A 20 11.35 17.44 -16.01
CA GLY A 20 11.93 16.39 -15.21
C GLY A 20 11.18 15.05 -15.33
N TYR A 21 11.61 14.07 -14.55
CA TYR A 21 10.99 12.74 -14.51
C TYR A 21 10.64 12.32 -13.10
N THR A 22 9.49 11.67 -12.94
CA THR A 22 9.18 10.87 -11.74
C THR A 22 9.56 9.44 -12.03
N ILE A 23 10.42 8.85 -11.18
CA ILE A 23 10.90 7.48 -11.31
C ILE A 23 10.43 6.71 -10.08
N ALA A 24 9.91 5.51 -10.28
CA ALA A 24 9.50 4.60 -9.22
C ALA A 24 10.10 3.20 -9.44
N VAL A 25 10.27 2.47 -8.35
CA VAL A 25 10.71 1.06 -8.37
C VAL A 25 9.47 0.20 -8.09
N PRO A 26 8.87 -0.42 -9.12
CA PRO A 26 7.65 -1.19 -8.95
C PRO A 26 7.89 -2.47 -8.17
N GLY A 27 6.92 -2.83 -7.34
CA GLY A 27 6.86 -4.11 -6.65
C GLY A 27 7.92 -4.33 -5.56
N HIS A 28 8.71 -3.33 -5.21
CA HIS A 28 9.64 -3.39 -4.08
C HIS A 28 9.01 -2.72 -2.86
N GLY A 29 9.19 -3.31 -1.69
CA GLY A 29 8.69 -2.77 -0.45
C GLY A 29 9.55 -3.16 0.73
N ARG A 30 9.45 -2.38 1.81
CA ARG A 30 10.04 -2.69 3.10
C ARG A 30 8.92 -2.94 4.09
N VAL A 31 9.00 -4.05 4.81
CA VAL A 31 8.10 -4.37 5.92
C VAL A 31 8.86 -4.08 7.20
N GLU A 32 8.47 -3.02 7.90
CA GLU A 32 8.91 -2.78 9.27
C GLU A 32 8.08 -3.69 10.17
N LEU A 33 8.74 -4.64 10.84
CA LEU A 33 8.03 -5.53 11.77
C LEU A 33 7.56 -4.74 12.98
N ALA A 34 6.32 -4.97 13.36
CA ALA A 34 5.70 -4.49 14.58
C ALA A 34 4.96 -5.66 15.28
N PRO A 35 4.64 -5.58 16.57
CA PRO A 35 3.90 -6.61 17.28
C PRO A 35 2.59 -7.01 16.61
N GLN A 36 1.88 -6.08 16.00
CA GLN A 36 0.65 -6.35 15.25
C GLN A 36 0.90 -7.23 14.01
N ASN A 37 2.04 -7.07 13.31
CA ASN A 37 2.37 -7.92 12.17
C ASN A 37 2.53 -9.39 12.61
N LEU A 38 3.13 -9.64 13.78
CA LEU A 38 3.25 -10.99 14.35
C LEU A 38 1.88 -11.56 14.68
N ARG A 39 1.01 -10.78 15.34
CA ARG A 39 -0.35 -11.18 15.71
C ARG A 39 -1.19 -11.61 14.50
N HIS A 40 -1.01 -10.96 13.36
CA HIS A 40 -1.78 -11.22 12.13
C HIS A 40 -1.03 -12.03 11.08
N SER A 41 0.20 -12.48 11.37
CA SER A 41 1.09 -13.17 10.43
C SER A 41 0.46 -14.37 9.72
N VAL A 42 -0.40 -15.13 10.41
CA VAL A 42 -1.11 -16.29 9.84
C VAL A 42 -2.01 -15.89 8.68
N LYS A 43 -2.67 -14.73 8.74
CA LYS A 43 -3.53 -14.20 7.67
C LYS A 43 -2.71 -13.80 6.44
N PHE A 44 -1.49 -13.30 6.64
CA PHE A 44 -0.58 -12.89 5.59
C PHE A 44 0.30 -14.02 5.00
N ARG A 45 0.14 -15.27 5.46
CA ARG A 45 0.97 -16.40 5.00
C ARG A 45 0.93 -16.61 3.47
N THR A 46 -0.20 -16.35 2.83
CA THR A 46 -0.36 -16.46 1.38
C THR A 46 0.49 -15.43 0.65
N MET A 47 0.51 -14.21 1.12
CA MET A 47 1.36 -13.13 0.59
C MET A 47 2.85 -13.49 0.72
N PHE A 48 3.29 -14.03 1.86
CA PHE A 48 4.68 -14.44 2.06
C PHE A 48 5.09 -15.70 1.29
N ARG A 49 4.14 -16.51 0.85
CA ARG A 49 4.39 -17.67 -0.02
C ARG A 49 4.46 -17.31 -1.50
N SER A 50 3.92 -16.18 -1.89
CA SER A 50 3.92 -15.68 -3.27
C SER A 50 5.30 -15.15 -3.69
N LYS A 51 5.46 -14.84 -4.99
CA LYS A 51 6.67 -14.22 -5.55
C LYS A 51 7.03 -12.87 -4.91
N LEU A 52 6.08 -12.24 -4.20
CA LEU A 52 6.27 -11.02 -3.42
C LEU A 52 7.40 -11.14 -2.38
N LYS A 53 7.60 -12.31 -1.78
CA LYS A 53 8.67 -12.55 -0.78
C LYS A 53 10.04 -12.09 -1.27
N LYS A 54 10.34 -12.25 -2.57
CA LYS A 54 11.66 -11.89 -3.14
C LYS A 54 11.87 -10.38 -3.28
N LYS A 55 10.79 -9.59 -3.22
CA LYS A 55 10.79 -8.14 -3.42
C LYS A 55 10.58 -7.35 -2.13
N LEU A 56 10.32 -8.04 -1.02
CA LEU A 56 10.11 -7.42 0.29
C LEU A 56 11.37 -7.55 1.16
N LYS A 57 11.89 -6.41 1.62
CA LYS A 57 12.90 -6.36 2.68
C LYS A 57 12.20 -6.32 4.04
N ILE A 58 12.49 -7.27 4.91
CA ILE A 58 11.95 -7.29 6.29
C ILE A 58 12.97 -6.66 7.21
N ARG A 59 12.54 -5.72 8.04
CA ARG A 59 13.37 -5.01 9.01
C ARG A 59 12.71 -4.99 10.38
N VAL A 60 13.50 -5.14 11.42
CA VAL A 60 13.13 -4.84 12.79
C VAL A 60 13.76 -3.50 13.15
N GLY A 61 12.95 -2.51 13.43
CA GLY A 61 13.40 -1.15 13.73
C GLY A 61 12.69 -0.55 14.93
N ALA A 62 12.72 0.77 15.04
CA ALA A 62 12.06 1.51 16.10
C ALA A 62 10.53 1.25 16.14
N SER A 63 9.91 0.98 15.00
CA SER A 63 8.49 0.66 14.86
C SER A 63 8.05 -0.57 15.66
N PHE A 64 8.99 -1.47 16.01
CA PHE A 64 8.69 -2.62 16.85
C PHE A 64 8.41 -2.21 18.30
N PHE A 65 9.09 -1.17 18.78
CA PHE A 65 9.02 -0.73 20.17
C PHE A 65 8.18 0.53 20.36
N HIS A 66 8.06 1.35 19.32
CA HIS A 66 7.42 2.65 19.37
C HIS A 66 6.54 2.89 18.14
N GLY A 67 5.50 3.68 18.31
CA GLY A 67 4.61 4.09 17.23
C GLY A 67 3.25 3.42 17.25
N PRO A 68 2.40 3.74 16.27
CA PRO A 68 0.99 3.29 16.26
C PRO A 68 0.80 1.78 16.24
N GLU A 69 1.74 1.05 15.66
CA GLU A 69 1.65 -0.41 15.49
C GLU A 69 2.30 -1.19 16.65
N ALA A 70 3.03 -0.51 17.55
CA ALA A 70 3.64 -1.14 18.72
C ALA A 70 2.64 -1.34 19.85
N SER A 71 1.67 -0.43 19.98
CA SER A 71 0.61 -0.48 21.02
C SER A 71 -0.68 -1.01 20.41
N ALA A 72 -1.21 -2.09 20.98
CA ALA A 72 -2.43 -2.73 20.48
C ALA A 72 -3.72 -2.15 21.07
N THR A 73 -3.64 -1.49 22.24
CA THR A 73 -4.81 -1.00 22.97
C THR A 73 -4.47 0.30 23.70
N TRP A 74 -5.43 1.20 23.76
CA TRP A 74 -5.43 2.41 24.57
C TRP A 74 -6.86 2.63 25.10
N ARG A 75 -7.01 3.40 26.16
CA ARG A 75 -8.32 3.77 26.71
C ARG A 75 -8.91 4.89 25.87
N ASP A 76 -10.23 5.05 25.91
CA ASP A 76 -10.94 6.09 25.16
C ASP A 76 -10.51 7.52 25.55
N ASP A 77 -10.05 7.69 26.81
CA ASP A 77 -9.58 8.97 27.37
C ASP A 77 -8.06 9.21 27.15
N ASP A 78 -7.32 8.22 26.64
CA ASP A 78 -5.90 8.35 26.41
C ASP A 78 -5.62 8.96 25.03
N VAL A 79 -4.50 9.69 24.89
CA VAL A 79 -4.00 10.07 23.57
C VAL A 79 -3.63 8.82 22.81
N SER A 80 -4.35 8.57 21.72
CA SER A 80 -4.09 7.39 20.89
C SER A 80 -2.74 7.50 20.17
N PRO A 81 -2.09 6.39 19.81
CA PRO A 81 -0.88 6.41 19.02
C PRO A 81 -1.04 7.13 17.67
N PHE A 82 -2.27 7.18 17.12
CA PHE A 82 -2.59 7.88 15.87
C PHE A 82 -2.72 9.39 16.05
N GLU A 83 -3.05 9.86 17.25
CA GLU A 83 -2.99 11.29 17.58
C GLU A 83 -1.55 11.74 17.81
N GLY A 84 -0.74 10.91 18.43
CA GLY A 84 0.70 11.15 18.62
C GLY A 84 1.50 11.11 17.32
N THR A 85 1.11 10.25 16.36
CA THR A 85 1.76 10.11 15.06
C THR A 85 0.75 10.39 13.94
N ARG A 86 0.61 11.66 13.56
CA ARG A 86 -0.36 12.12 12.55
C ARG A 86 0.10 11.90 11.12
N VAL A 87 1.40 11.84 10.88
CA VAL A 87 2.01 11.71 9.56
C VAL A 87 3.07 10.61 9.63
N LEU A 88 2.93 9.62 8.74
CA LEU A 88 3.96 8.62 8.49
C LEU A 88 4.81 9.11 7.30
N ASP A 89 6.04 9.50 7.58
CA ASP A 89 7.01 9.94 6.56
C ASP A 89 8.24 9.02 6.58
N PRO A 90 8.15 7.82 6.01
CA PRO A 90 9.25 6.87 5.99
C PRO A 90 10.38 7.38 5.10
N ARG A 91 11.61 7.18 5.55
CA ARG A 91 12.79 7.54 4.75
C ARG A 91 12.86 6.69 3.49
N PRO A 92 13.14 7.29 2.32
CA PRO A 92 13.34 6.56 1.08
C PRO A 92 14.57 5.64 1.17
N ASP A 93 14.52 4.52 0.47
CA ASP A 93 15.66 3.60 0.33
C ASP A 93 16.55 4.08 -0.82
N THR A 94 17.68 4.71 -0.48
CA THR A 94 18.59 5.30 -1.45
C THR A 94 19.19 4.27 -2.39
N GLU A 95 19.45 3.05 -1.93
CA GLU A 95 19.96 1.95 -2.76
C GLU A 95 19.00 1.61 -3.90
N TRP A 96 17.70 1.56 -3.60
CA TRP A 96 16.70 1.31 -4.64
C TRP A 96 16.55 2.46 -5.62
N LEU A 97 16.69 3.70 -5.14
CA LEU A 97 16.63 4.88 -6.02
C LEU A 97 17.82 4.93 -6.98
N GLU A 98 19.02 4.64 -6.49
CA GLU A 98 20.22 4.56 -7.33
C GLU A 98 20.12 3.44 -8.36
N ARG A 99 19.64 2.26 -7.96
CA ARG A 99 19.39 1.17 -8.90
C ARG A 99 18.33 1.53 -9.94
N ALA A 100 17.29 2.28 -9.56
CA ALA A 100 16.29 2.74 -10.52
C ALA A 100 16.89 3.68 -11.57
N LEU A 101 17.76 4.61 -11.16
CA LEU A 101 18.49 5.48 -12.11
C LEU A 101 19.39 4.66 -13.06
N GLN A 102 20.13 3.68 -12.54
CA GLN A 102 20.96 2.80 -13.36
C GLN A 102 20.11 1.99 -14.35
N ASN A 103 18.95 1.46 -13.93
CA ASN A 103 18.02 0.75 -14.79
C ASN A 103 17.45 1.66 -15.88
N VAL A 104 17.11 2.91 -15.55
CA VAL A 104 16.67 3.90 -16.54
C VAL A 104 17.77 4.17 -17.55
N ALA A 105 19.00 4.43 -17.10
CA ALA A 105 20.14 4.72 -17.97
C ALA A 105 20.50 3.52 -18.88
N SER A 106 20.30 2.30 -18.41
CA SER A 106 20.56 1.09 -19.24
C SER A 106 19.57 0.92 -20.39
N VAL A 107 18.32 1.40 -20.23
CA VAL A 107 17.28 1.32 -21.25
C VAL A 107 17.24 2.60 -22.10
N PHE A 108 17.54 3.73 -21.50
CA PHE A 108 17.55 5.05 -22.11
C PHE A 108 18.88 5.75 -21.85
N PRO A 109 19.92 5.49 -22.64
CA PRO A 109 21.27 6.07 -22.43
C PRO A 109 21.28 7.60 -22.41
N GLU A 110 20.34 8.24 -23.10
CA GLU A 110 20.17 9.70 -23.14
C GLU A 110 19.78 10.27 -21.75
N LEU A 111 19.28 9.43 -20.86
CA LEU A 111 18.90 9.80 -19.50
C LEU A 111 19.98 9.45 -18.45
N SER A 112 21.17 9.03 -18.88
CA SER A 112 22.27 8.66 -17.95
C SER A 112 22.74 9.81 -17.05
N GLY A 113 22.49 11.07 -17.46
CA GLY A 113 22.84 12.27 -16.68
C GLY A 113 21.81 12.70 -15.64
N LEU A 114 20.72 11.95 -15.44
CA LEU A 114 19.71 12.30 -14.45
C LEU A 114 20.27 12.30 -13.04
N ARG A 115 19.84 13.30 -12.26
CA ARG A 115 20.14 13.41 -10.81
C ARG A 115 18.84 13.44 -10.03
N ILE A 116 18.88 12.90 -8.82
CA ILE A 116 17.74 12.94 -7.89
C ILE A 116 17.63 14.36 -7.34
N ALA A 117 16.56 15.06 -7.70
CA ALA A 117 16.21 16.36 -7.14
C ALA A 117 15.43 16.20 -5.83
N HIS A 118 14.47 15.26 -5.81
CA HIS A 118 13.65 14.97 -4.65
C HIS A 118 13.45 13.46 -4.54
N ALA A 119 13.44 12.96 -3.30
CA ALA A 119 13.17 11.55 -2.99
C ALA A 119 12.16 11.47 -1.85
N TRP A 120 11.22 10.55 -1.96
CA TRP A 120 10.23 10.27 -0.91
C TRP A 120 9.87 8.79 -0.87
N ALA A 121 9.26 8.38 0.21
CA ALA A 121 8.63 7.08 0.35
C ALA A 121 7.25 7.26 0.98
N GLY A 122 6.45 6.21 0.98
CA GLY A 122 5.12 6.21 1.58
C GLY A 122 4.81 4.87 2.22
N ALA A 123 3.98 4.88 3.26
CA ALA A 123 3.41 3.68 3.81
C ALA A 123 2.26 3.19 2.92
N ILE A 124 2.22 1.88 2.68
CA ILE A 124 1.16 1.24 1.90
C ILE A 124 0.32 0.40 2.86
N ASP A 125 -0.96 0.73 2.95
CA ASP A 125 -1.96 -0.06 3.65
C ASP A 125 -2.30 -1.30 2.82
N THR A 126 -1.94 -2.48 3.31
CA THR A 126 -1.97 -3.73 2.55
C THR A 126 -2.84 -4.78 3.21
N THR A 127 -3.79 -5.33 2.46
CA THR A 127 -4.59 -6.49 2.88
C THR A 127 -3.88 -7.81 2.54
N PRO A 128 -4.22 -8.92 3.22
CA PRO A 128 -3.62 -10.24 2.96
C PRO A 128 -3.81 -10.78 1.53
N ASP A 129 -4.88 -10.36 0.85
CA ASP A 129 -5.27 -10.77 -0.50
C ASP A 129 -5.09 -9.67 -1.55
N LEU A 130 -4.54 -8.52 -1.16
CA LEU A 130 -4.39 -7.30 -1.96
C LEU A 130 -5.71 -6.69 -2.47
N VAL A 131 -6.85 -7.22 -2.05
CA VAL A 131 -8.18 -6.69 -2.39
C VAL A 131 -8.59 -5.67 -1.32
N PRO A 132 -9.06 -4.47 -1.66
CA PRO A 132 -9.46 -3.48 -0.67
C PRO A 132 -10.66 -3.94 0.16
N VAL A 133 -10.83 -3.35 1.33
CA VAL A 133 -12.05 -3.45 2.12
C VAL A 133 -12.92 -2.27 1.79
N ILE A 134 -14.13 -2.50 1.30
CA ILE A 134 -15.16 -1.48 1.10
C ILE A 134 -16.48 -2.10 1.60
N SER A 135 -16.86 -1.77 2.84
CA SER A 135 -17.91 -2.53 3.52
C SER A 135 -18.50 -1.75 4.68
N LYS A 136 -19.79 -1.95 4.95
CA LYS A 136 -20.38 -1.65 6.25
C LYS A 136 -19.81 -2.58 7.31
N VAL A 137 -19.69 -2.09 8.54
CA VAL A 137 -19.21 -2.87 9.68
C VAL A 137 -20.39 -3.31 10.52
N ASN A 138 -20.79 -4.58 10.44
CA ASN A 138 -21.98 -5.09 11.13
C ASN A 138 -21.94 -4.87 12.66
N ALA A 139 -20.74 -4.98 13.25
CA ALA A 139 -20.55 -4.77 14.70
C ALA A 139 -20.63 -3.30 15.13
N LYS A 140 -20.65 -2.35 14.19
CA LYS A 140 -20.71 -0.91 14.42
C LYS A 140 -21.66 -0.27 13.43
N PRO A 141 -22.98 -0.25 13.69
CA PRO A 141 -23.95 0.38 12.82
C PRO A 141 -23.58 1.83 12.46
N GLY A 142 -23.72 2.21 11.20
CA GLY A 142 -23.35 3.53 10.69
C GLY A 142 -21.87 3.67 10.27
N LEU A 143 -21.01 2.69 10.57
CA LEU A 143 -19.62 2.71 10.13
C LEU A 143 -19.46 2.03 8.77
N VAL A 144 -18.87 2.77 7.81
CA VAL A 144 -18.39 2.26 6.52
C VAL A 144 -16.88 2.36 6.48
N ILE A 145 -16.21 1.29 6.09
CA ILE A 145 -14.75 1.26 5.91
C ILE A 145 -14.42 1.20 4.43
N ALA A 146 -13.45 2.03 4.00
CA ALA A 146 -12.79 1.95 2.70
C ALA A 146 -11.28 2.06 2.92
N SER A 147 -10.56 0.93 2.88
CA SER A 147 -9.15 0.85 3.26
C SER A 147 -8.48 -0.37 2.61
N GLY A 148 -7.15 -0.48 2.75
CA GLY A 148 -6.41 -1.63 2.28
C GLY A 148 -6.26 -1.67 0.76
N PHE A 149 -6.09 -0.53 0.10
CA PHE A 149 -5.97 -0.44 -1.35
C PHE A 149 -4.66 -1.01 -1.90
N SER A 150 -3.74 -1.41 -1.05
CA SER A 150 -2.53 -2.18 -1.39
C SER A 150 -1.67 -1.55 -2.51
N GLY A 151 -1.61 -0.22 -2.56
CA GLY A 151 -0.88 0.55 -3.57
C GLY A 151 -1.67 0.88 -4.84
N HIS A 152 -2.90 0.42 -4.98
CA HIS A 152 -3.75 0.63 -6.18
C HIS A 152 -4.79 1.75 -6.01
N GLY A 153 -4.75 2.47 -4.88
CA GLY A 153 -5.78 3.44 -4.49
C GLY A 153 -6.00 4.57 -5.49
N PHE A 154 -4.95 5.03 -6.19
CA PHE A 154 -5.09 6.09 -7.18
C PHE A 154 -6.02 5.69 -8.35
N GLY A 155 -5.81 4.49 -8.92
CA GLY A 155 -6.62 3.98 -10.01
C GLY A 155 -8.02 3.53 -9.58
N LEU A 156 -8.15 2.96 -8.38
CA LEU A 156 -9.42 2.45 -7.84
C LEU A 156 -10.27 3.54 -7.18
N GLY A 157 -9.69 4.66 -6.79
CA GLY A 157 -10.32 5.72 -5.98
C GLY A 157 -11.67 6.19 -6.51
N PRO A 158 -11.81 6.56 -7.79
CA PRO A 158 -13.09 7.04 -8.32
C PRO A 158 -14.21 6.00 -8.20
N GLY A 159 -13.95 4.73 -8.57
CA GLY A 159 -14.91 3.64 -8.43
C GLY A 159 -15.24 3.31 -6.98
N ALA A 160 -14.22 3.30 -6.12
CA ALA A 160 -14.40 3.11 -4.69
C ALA A 160 -15.25 4.22 -4.06
N GLY A 161 -15.04 5.48 -4.48
CA GLY A 161 -15.83 6.62 -4.01
C GLY A 161 -17.32 6.49 -4.35
N VAL A 162 -17.65 6.06 -5.57
CA VAL A 162 -19.03 5.79 -5.97
C VAL A 162 -19.64 4.66 -5.12
N LEU A 163 -18.87 3.60 -4.87
CA LEU A 163 -19.35 2.48 -4.05
C LEU A 163 -19.57 2.91 -2.59
N VAL A 164 -18.63 3.64 -2.01
CA VAL A 164 -18.75 4.15 -0.63
C VAL A 164 -19.97 5.06 -0.50
N SER A 165 -20.22 5.97 -1.45
CA SER A 165 -21.38 6.87 -1.39
C SER A 165 -22.69 6.08 -1.36
N ARG A 166 -22.81 5.03 -2.18
CA ARG A 166 -24.01 4.16 -2.19
C ARG A 166 -24.17 3.42 -0.86
N LEU A 167 -23.10 2.88 -0.31
CA LEU A 167 -23.14 2.19 0.99
C LEU A 167 -23.56 3.13 2.13
N VAL A 168 -23.11 4.37 2.10
CA VAL A 168 -23.48 5.40 3.11
C VAL A 168 -24.96 5.81 2.96
N MET A 169 -25.47 5.89 1.73
CA MET A 169 -26.86 6.24 1.44
C MET A 169 -27.83 5.04 1.52
N ASP A 170 -27.37 3.85 1.91
CA ASP A 170 -28.16 2.61 1.90
C ASP A 170 -28.70 2.21 0.52
N GLU A 171 -28.04 2.64 -0.55
CA GLU A 171 -28.37 2.26 -1.91
C GLU A 171 -27.73 0.93 -2.32
N ALA A 172 -28.41 0.20 -3.20
CA ALA A 172 -27.86 -1.05 -3.74
C ALA A 172 -26.62 -0.77 -4.60
N PRO A 173 -25.50 -1.50 -4.40
CA PRO A 173 -24.35 -1.41 -5.27
C PRO A 173 -24.68 -1.90 -6.68
N GLN A 174 -23.96 -1.37 -7.69
CA GLN A 174 -24.18 -1.72 -9.10
C GLN A 174 -23.60 -3.08 -9.51
N PHE A 175 -22.76 -3.67 -8.66
CA PHE A 175 -22.08 -4.94 -8.88
C PHE A 175 -21.90 -5.68 -7.56
N ASP A 176 -21.50 -6.95 -7.64
CA ASP A 176 -21.23 -7.76 -6.45
C ASP A 176 -20.04 -7.22 -5.64
N ILE A 177 -20.32 -6.79 -4.42
CA ILE A 177 -19.31 -6.26 -3.49
C ILE A 177 -18.85 -7.30 -2.45
N SER A 178 -19.32 -8.53 -2.55
CA SER A 178 -18.97 -9.60 -1.60
C SER A 178 -17.45 -9.81 -1.45
N PRO A 179 -16.62 -9.64 -2.49
CA PRO A 179 -15.17 -9.73 -2.36
C PRO A 179 -14.53 -8.62 -1.49
N TYR A 180 -15.21 -7.48 -1.34
CA TYR A 180 -14.70 -6.32 -0.61
C TYR A 180 -15.13 -6.26 0.85
N ARG A 181 -15.97 -7.21 1.32
CA ARG A 181 -16.46 -7.19 2.70
C ARG A 181 -15.38 -7.43 3.72
N LEU A 182 -15.44 -6.72 4.86
CA LEU A 182 -14.49 -6.89 5.97
C LEU A 182 -14.56 -8.31 6.56
N ALA A 183 -15.76 -8.89 6.65
CA ALA A 183 -15.99 -10.19 7.27
C ALA A 183 -15.22 -11.34 6.62
N ARG A 184 -14.78 -11.21 5.35
CA ARG A 184 -13.97 -12.23 4.65
C ARG A 184 -12.70 -12.65 5.39
N PHE A 185 -12.20 -11.78 6.28
CA PHE A 185 -11.02 -12.08 7.10
C PHE A 185 -11.33 -12.90 8.36
N SER A 186 -12.62 -13.12 8.68
CA SER A 186 -13.06 -13.78 9.91
C SER A 186 -14.14 -14.85 9.73
N ASP A 187 -14.77 -14.92 8.57
CA ASP A 187 -15.92 -15.84 8.29
C ASP A 187 -15.50 -17.18 7.66
N GLY A 188 -14.19 -17.48 7.59
CA GLY A 188 -13.69 -18.71 6.97
C GLY A 188 -13.55 -18.64 5.45
N THR A 189 -13.83 -17.49 4.83
CA THR A 189 -13.61 -17.30 3.39
C THR A 189 -12.19 -17.61 3.00
N LYS A 190 -12.01 -18.44 1.97
CA LYS A 190 -10.68 -18.68 1.39
C LYS A 190 -10.26 -17.42 0.63
N LEU A 191 -9.24 -16.74 1.17
CA LEU A 191 -8.66 -15.58 0.51
C LEU A 191 -7.97 -16.00 -0.79
N SER A 192 -8.16 -15.24 -1.85
CA SER A 192 -7.43 -15.41 -3.10
C SER A 192 -5.93 -15.23 -2.87
N SER A 193 -5.12 -15.96 -3.62
CA SER A 193 -3.69 -15.70 -3.64
C SER A 193 -3.45 -14.36 -4.31
N PRO A 194 -2.64 -13.46 -3.74
CA PRO A 194 -2.32 -12.21 -4.40
C PRO A 194 -1.56 -12.52 -5.70
N GLU A 195 -2.23 -12.41 -6.82
CA GLU A 195 -1.61 -12.38 -8.13
C GLU A 195 -1.22 -10.92 -8.39
N MET A 196 0.08 -10.69 -8.47
CA MET A 196 0.56 -9.40 -8.96
C MET A 196 0.31 -9.33 -10.46
N MET A 197 -0.58 -8.45 -10.85
CA MET A 197 -0.64 -7.95 -12.23
C MET A 197 0.64 -7.19 -12.58
#